data_08407b00f807a8a34359c8a01c08ec52
#
_entry.id   08407b00f807a8a34359c8a01c08ec52
#
_cell.length_a   1.000
_cell.length_b   1.000
_cell.length_c   1.000
_cell.angle_alpha   90.00
_cell.angle_beta   90.00
_cell.angle_gamma   90.00
#
_symmetry.space_group_name_H-M   'P 1'
#
loop_
_entity.id
_entity.type
_entity.pdbx_description
1 polymer ?
#
loop_
_entity_poly.entity_id
_entity_poly.type
_entity_poly.pdbx_seq_one_letter_code
_entity_poly.pdbx_strand_id
1 'polypeptide(L)'
;MELKHGYYHLIAILTVAIWGLTFISTKVLINHGLTPQEIFFYRFLIAYLGIWVISPKRLFTNNWQDELWLVAGGIFGGSLYFFTENTALGITQASNVSFIICTAPLLTTILSLLFYKSEKASKGLIYGSLLALMGVGLIVFNGSFVLKISPIGDLLTLLAALSWAFYSLIIKKMAGRYPTIFITRKIFFYGVLTILPAFLLHPLHPDTAVLLQPAVLFNLLFLAVLASLICYVLWNVVLKQLGTVRASNYIYLNPLFTMIASFLILDEKITLVALGGAACIVCGVYWAEKK
;
A
#
# COMPACT_ATOMS: atom_id res chain seq x y z
N MET A 1 -3.16 25.38 -15.76
CA MET A 1 -2.30 24.21 -15.46
C MET A 1 -2.47 23.70 -14.02
N GLU A 2 -2.76 24.58 -13.05
CA GLU A 2 -2.91 24.22 -11.61
C GLU A 2 -4.14 23.38 -11.27
N LEU A 3 -5.29 23.61 -11.89
CA LEU A 3 -6.52 22.83 -11.67
C LEU A 3 -6.38 21.33 -12.01
N LYS A 4 -5.55 20.99 -13.01
CA LYS A 4 -5.29 19.58 -13.36
C LYS A 4 -4.43 18.84 -12.32
N HIS A 5 -3.57 19.55 -11.59
CA HIS A 5 -2.76 18.94 -10.52
C HIS A 5 -3.60 18.68 -9.26
N GLY A 6 -4.54 19.55 -8.90
CA GLY A 6 -5.43 19.38 -7.74
C GLY A 6 -6.23 18.08 -7.76
N TYR A 7 -6.66 17.63 -8.94
CA TYR A 7 -7.39 16.38 -9.11
C TYR A 7 -6.56 15.15 -8.70
N TYR A 8 -5.26 15.11 -9.01
CA TYR A 8 -4.42 13.96 -8.65
C TYR A 8 -4.11 13.91 -7.16
N HIS A 9 -4.05 15.04 -6.48
CA HIS A 9 -3.96 15.09 -5.01
C HIS A 9 -5.22 14.50 -4.36
N LEU A 10 -6.40 14.83 -4.87
CA LEU A 10 -7.66 14.23 -4.39
C LEU A 10 -7.68 12.71 -4.62
N ILE A 11 -7.26 12.24 -5.80
CA ILE A 11 -7.15 10.79 -6.08
C ILE A 11 -6.20 10.13 -5.08
N ALA A 12 -5.05 10.74 -4.78
CA ALA A 12 -4.10 10.20 -3.81
C ALA A 12 -4.73 10.06 -2.42
N ILE A 13 -5.42 11.10 -1.94
CA ILE A 13 -6.12 11.10 -0.65
C ILE A 13 -7.19 10.00 -0.61
N LEU A 14 -8.05 9.91 -1.63
CA LEU A 14 -9.11 8.89 -1.69
C LEU A 14 -8.53 7.47 -1.73
N THR A 15 -7.47 7.25 -2.51
CA THR A 15 -6.78 5.96 -2.58
C THR A 15 -6.25 5.54 -1.21
N VAL A 16 -5.58 6.45 -0.52
CA VAL A 16 -5.00 6.20 0.80
C VAL A 16 -6.09 6.03 1.86
N ALA A 17 -7.22 6.76 1.74
CA ALA A 17 -8.38 6.56 2.62
C ALA A 17 -8.92 5.12 2.53
N ILE A 18 -9.05 4.58 1.30
CA ILE A 18 -9.46 3.19 1.09
C ILE A 18 -8.42 2.23 1.67
N TRP A 19 -7.14 2.48 1.45
CA TRP A 19 -6.06 1.63 1.98
C TRP A 19 -5.96 1.65 3.51
N GLY A 20 -6.34 2.75 4.16
CA GLY A 20 -6.44 2.80 5.62
C GLY A 20 -7.42 1.77 6.22
N LEU A 21 -8.41 1.33 5.44
CA LEU A 21 -9.38 0.31 5.85
C LEU A 21 -8.89 -1.13 5.59
N THR A 22 -7.87 -1.31 4.75
CA THR A 22 -7.43 -2.66 4.33
C THR A 22 -6.84 -3.49 5.46
N PHE A 23 -6.19 -2.85 6.44
CA PHE A 23 -5.64 -3.54 7.62
C PHE A 23 -6.75 -4.26 8.41
N ILE A 24 -7.89 -3.60 8.60
CA ILE A 24 -9.06 -4.16 9.30
C ILE A 24 -9.61 -5.33 8.48
N SER A 25 -9.85 -5.13 7.18
CA SER A 25 -10.39 -6.17 6.29
C SER A 25 -9.48 -7.39 6.21
N THR A 26 -8.15 -7.20 6.12
CA THR A 26 -7.17 -8.29 6.12
C THR A 26 -7.20 -9.05 7.45
N LYS A 27 -7.29 -8.34 8.59
CA LYS A 27 -7.37 -8.97 9.91
C LYS A 27 -8.64 -9.81 10.06
N VAL A 28 -9.77 -9.34 9.54
CA VAL A 28 -11.02 -10.12 9.50
C VAL A 28 -10.82 -11.43 8.74
N LEU A 29 -10.19 -11.39 7.56
CA LEU A 29 -9.93 -12.61 6.76
C LEU A 29 -8.99 -13.59 7.48
N ILE A 30 -7.92 -13.10 8.11
CA ILE A 30 -7.00 -13.92 8.92
C ILE A 30 -7.76 -14.59 10.09
N ASN A 31 -8.62 -13.85 10.78
CA ASN A 31 -9.40 -14.37 11.90
C ASN A 31 -10.43 -15.44 11.47
N HIS A 32 -10.85 -15.46 10.19
CA HIS A 32 -11.69 -16.50 9.59
C HIS A 32 -10.88 -17.65 9.02
N GLY A 33 -9.56 -17.69 9.23
CA GLY A 33 -8.69 -18.83 8.89
C GLY A 33 -8.01 -18.74 7.52
N LEU A 34 -8.16 -17.64 6.76
CA LEU A 34 -7.40 -17.47 5.53
C LEU A 34 -5.92 -17.17 5.85
N THR A 35 -5.05 -17.83 5.13
CA THR A 35 -3.60 -17.57 5.23
C THR A 35 -3.19 -16.29 4.52
N PRO A 36 -2.06 -15.67 4.88
CA PRO A 36 -1.52 -14.46 4.22
C PRO A 36 -1.41 -14.60 2.69
N GLN A 37 -0.93 -15.75 2.22
CA GLN A 37 -0.77 -16.03 0.79
C GLN A 37 -2.10 -16.22 0.07
N GLU A 38 -3.11 -16.84 0.71
CA GLU A 38 -4.45 -17.00 0.15
C GLU A 38 -5.15 -15.67 -0.03
N ILE A 39 -5.10 -14.80 1.00
CA ILE A 39 -5.67 -13.44 0.94
C ILE A 39 -5.07 -12.68 -0.23
N PHE A 40 -3.73 -12.70 -0.36
CA PHE A 40 -3.04 -12.05 -1.47
C PHE A 40 -3.42 -12.67 -2.82
N PHE A 41 -3.40 -14.00 -2.93
CA PHE A 41 -3.70 -14.71 -4.17
C PHE A 41 -5.10 -14.38 -4.69
N TYR A 42 -6.13 -14.53 -3.85
CA TYR A 42 -7.51 -14.26 -4.26
C TYR A 42 -7.72 -12.80 -4.65
N ARG A 43 -7.21 -11.85 -3.85
CA ARG A 43 -7.39 -10.43 -4.16
C ARG A 43 -6.71 -10.01 -5.47
N PHE A 44 -5.50 -10.52 -5.76
CA PHE A 44 -4.79 -10.20 -7.00
C PHE A 44 -5.32 -10.97 -8.20
N LEU A 45 -5.76 -12.21 -8.03
CA LEU A 45 -6.39 -12.98 -9.10
C LEU A 45 -7.68 -12.31 -9.58
N ILE A 46 -8.56 -11.91 -8.66
CA ILE A 46 -9.80 -11.20 -8.99
C ILE A 46 -9.48 -9.85 -9.64
N ALA A 47 -8.51 -9.10 -9.10
CA ALA A 47 -8.08 -7.83 -9.68
C ALA A 47 -7.48 -8.01 -11.09
N TYR A 48 -6.70 -9.08 -11.32
CA TYR A 48 -6.16 -9.43 -12.63
C TYR A 48 -7.25 -9.75 -13.64
N LEU A 49 -8.23 -10.58 -13.27
CA LEU A 49 -9.36 -10.90 -14.13
C LEU A 49 -10.18 -9.65 -14.48
N GLY A 50 -10.42 -8.79 -13.50
CA GLY A 50 -11.13 -7.52 -13.71
C GLY A 50 -10.40 -6.57 -14.67
N ILE A 51 -9.10 -6.36 -14.48
CA ILE A 51 -8.33 -5.46 -15.34
C ILE A 51 -8.09 -6.06 -16.74
N TRP A 52 -8.05 -7.38 -16.86
CA TRP A 52 -7.91 -8.06 -18.14
C TRP A 52 -9.11 -7.82 -19.06
N VAL A 53 -10.32 -7.78 -18.50
CA VAL A 53 -11.54 -7.42 -19.25
C VAL A 53 -11.46 -6.01 -19.81
N ILE A 54 -10.87 -5.07 -19.06
CA ILE A 54 -10.74 -3.65 -19.48
C ILE A 54 -9.64 -3.47 -20.54
N SER A 55 -8.56 -4.23 -20.47
CA SER A 55 -7.37 -4.07 -21.33
C SER A 55 -6.79 -5.41 -21.80
N PRO A 56 -7.46 -6.12 -22.72
CA PRO A 56 -7.00 -7.43 -23.20
C PRO A 56 -5.89 -7.37 -24.24
N LYS A 57 -5.75 -6.23 -24.95
CA LYS A 57 -5.09 -6.16 -26.27
C LYS A 57 -3.58 -6.37 -26.32
N ARG A 58 -2.82 -6.28 -25.24
CA ARG A 58 -1.36 -6.37 -25.28
C ARG A 58 -0.86 -7.29 -24.20
N LEU A 59 -0.21 -8.41 -24.55
CA LEU A 59 0.25 -9.41 -23.58
C LEU A 59 1.68 -9.12 -23.10
N PHE A 60 2.59 -8.72 -23.97
CA PHE A 60 4.01 -8.57 -23.67
C PHE A 60 4.52 -7.15 -23.88
N THR A 61 5.64 -6.82 -23.24
CA THR A 61 6.38 -5.57 -23.46
C THR A 61 7.10 -5.55 -24.80
N ASN A 62 7.73 -4.42 -25.15
CA ASN A 62 8.50 -4.28 -26.38
C ASN A 62 9.83 -5.04 -26.34
N ASN A 63 10.37 -5.28 -25.15
CA ASN A 63 11.66 -5.92 -24.95
C ASN A 63 11.71 -6.70 -23.64
N TRP A 64 12.62 -7.66 -23.55
CA TRP A 64 12.80 -8.54 -22.39
C TRP A 64 13.19 -7.80 -21.11
N GLN A 65 13.95 -6.73 -21.22
CA GLN A 65 14.39 -5.95 -20.05
C GLN A 65 13.22 -5.27 -19.35
N ASP A 66 12.28 -4.71 -20.12
CA ASP A 66 11.07 -4.09 -19.57
C ASP A 66 10.15 -5.15 -18.94
N GLU A 67 10.11 -6.35 -19.51
CA GLU A 67 9.38 -7.48 -18.93
C GLU A 67 9.94 -7.86 -17.55
N LEU A 68 11.26 -7.95 -17.41
CA LEU A 68 11.93 -8.21 -16.12
C LEU A 68 11.62 -7.13 -15.06
N TRP A 69 11.55 -5.85 -15.48
CA TRP A 69 11.15 -4.78 -14.58
C TRP A 69 9.71 -4.94 -14.11
N LEU A 70 8.80 -5.43 -14.96
CA LEU A 70 7.42 -5.69 -14.58
C LEU A 70 7.28 -6.96 -13.72
N VAL A 71 8.11 -7.98 -13.92
CA VAL A 71 8.23 -9.12 -12.99
C VAL A 71 8.66 -8.62 -11.61
N ALA A 72 9.73 -7.82 -11.54
CA ALA A 72 10.18 -7.21 -10.29
C ALA A 72 9.08 -6.34 -9.66
N GLY A 73 8.33 -5.59 -10.47
CA GLY A 73 7.17 -4.83 -10.01
C GLY A 73 6.08 -5.69 -9.40
N GLY A 74 5.80 -6.86 -9.98
CA GLY A 74 4.85 -7.85 -9.44
C GLY A 74 5.33 -8.46 -8.12
N ILE A 75 6.64 -8.69 -7.97
CA ILE A 75 7.23 -9.15 -6.72
C ILE A 75 7.15 -8.03 -5.65
N PHE A 76 7.73 -6.88 -5.94
CA PHE A 76 7.87 -5.80 -4.95
C PHE A 76 6.55 -5.08 -4.62
N GLY A 77 5.65 -4.89 -5.59
CA GLY A 77 4.34 -4.28 -5.36
C GLY A 77 3.21 -5.30 -5.17
N GLY A 78 3.53 -6.58 -5.17
CA GLY A 78 2.58 -7.69 -5.07
C GLY A 78 3.02 -8.72 -4.05
N SER A 79 3.57 -9.85 -4.53
CA SER A 79 3.77 -11.05 -3.72
C SER A 79 4.63 -10.81 -2.47
N LEU A 80 5.78 -10.14 -2.59
CA LEU A 80 6.67 -9.89 -1.45
C LEU A 80 6.03 -8.91 -0.47
N TYR A 81 5.49 -7.79 -0.98
CA TYR A 81 4.84 -6.79 -0.12
C TYR A 81 3.71 -7.41 0.71
N PHE A 82 2.72 -8.02 0.06
CA PHE A 82 1.56 -8.54 0.77
C PHE A 82 1.83 -9.81 1.57
N PHE A 83 2.74 -10.65 1.13
CA PHE A 83 3.14 -11.81 1.92
C PHE A 83 3.76 -11.38 3.25
N THR A 84 4.67 -10.40 3.21
CA THR A 84 5.33 -9.91 4.44
C THR A 84 4.39 -9.09 5.31
N GLU A 85 3.58 -8.19 4.74
CA GLU A 85 2.59 -7.38 5.47
C GLU A 85 1.51 -8.24 6.12
N ASN A 86 0.87 -9.15 5.35
CA ASN A 86 -0.19 -10.00 5.87
C ASN A 86 0.34 -10.98 6.93
N THR A 87 1.57 -11.50 6.75
CA THR A 87 2.21 -12.34 7.78
C THR A 87 2.48 -11.53 9.04
N ALA A 88 2.96 -10.31 8.93
CA ALA A 88 3.15 -9.41 10.06
C ALA A 88 1.82 -9.14 10.79
N LEU A 89 0.75 -8.87 10.06
CA LEU A 89 -0.61 -8.68 10.62
C LEU A 89 -1.10 -9.93 11.37
N GLY A 90 -0.65 -11.12 10.99
CA GLY A 90 -0.96 -12.37 11.69
C GLY A 90 -0.28 -12.50 13.06
N ILE A 91 0.93 -11.93 13.23
CA ILE A 91 1.79 -12.15 14.40
C ILE A 91 2.05 -10.90 15.24
N THR A 92 1.67 -9.70 14.78
CA THR A 92 1.79 -8.46 15.55
C THR A 92 0.51 -7.61 15.48
N GLN A 93 0.50 -6.48 16.20
CA GLN A 93 -0.66 -5.58 16.21
C GLN A 93 -0.76 -4.79 14.90
N ALA A 94 -1.97 -4.60 14.40
CA ALA A 94 -2.22 -3.79 13.20
C ALA A 94 -1.69 -2.34 13.34
N SER A 95 -1.70 -1.79 14.56
CA SER A 95 -1.11 -0.49 14.88
C SER A 95 0.40 -0.45 14.62
N ASN A 96 1.15 -1.47 15.04
CA ASN A 96 2.59 -1.55 14.76
C ASN A 96 2.87 -1.65 13.26
N VAL A 97 2.12 -2.51 12.55
CA VAL A 97 2.23 -2.65 11.10
C VAL A 97 1.95 -1.31 10.42
N SER A 98 0.85 -0.64 10.77
CA SER A 98 0.48 0.66 10.21
C SER A 98 1.56 1.72 10.45
N PHE A 99 2.16 1.75 11.65
CA PHE A 99 3.25 2.69 11.97
C PHE A 99 4.49 2.45 11.12
N ILE A 100 4.96 1.20 11.07
CA ILE A 100 6.19 0.86 10.34
C ILE A 100 5.99 1.03 8.81
N ILE A 101 4.82 0.69 8.26
CA ILE A 101 4.49 0.94 6.84
C ILE A 101 4.60 2.41 6.49
N CYS A 102 4.29 3.32 7.41
CA CYS A 102 4.47 4.76 7.20
C CYS A 102 5.95 5.20 7.08
N THR A 103 6.92 4.30 7.21
CA THR A 103 8.31 4.56 6.80
C THR A 103 8.52 4.48 5.28
N ALA A 104 7.59 3.88 4.52
CA ALA A 104 7.69 3.71 3.08
C ALA A 104 7.95 5.03 2.31
N PRO A 105 7.33 6.18 2.64
CA PRO A 105 7.66 7.46 2.00
C PRO A 105 9.12 7.87 2.19
N LEU A 106 9.68 7.68 3.39
CA LEU A 106 11.09 7.98 3.66
C LEU A 106 12.01 7.06 2.86
N LEU A 107 11.73 5.74 2.85
CA LEU A 107 12.48 4.77 2.06
C LEU A 107 12.38 5.08 0.57
N THR A 108 11.20 5.43 0.07
CA THR A 108 10.99 5.85 -1.33
C THR A 108 11.81 7.09 -1.67
N THR A 109 11.85 8.08 -0.78
CA THR A 109 12.65 9.29 -0.98
C THR A 109 14.15 8.96 -1.02
N ILE A 110 14.66 8.19 -0.05
CA ILE A 110 16.06 7.78 0.00
C ILE A 110 16.45 7.01 -1.27
N LEU A 111 15.68 6.01 -1.65
CA LEU A 111 15.94 5.24 -2.87
C LEU A 111 15.85 6.11 -4.13
N SER A 112 14.88 7.05 -4.19
CA SER A 112 14.76 7.96 -5.33
C SER A 112 15.98 8.85 -5.48
N LEU A 113 16.52 9.39 -4.38
CA LEU A 113 17.74 10.19 -4.38
C LEU A 113 18.99 9.37 -4.77
N LEU A 114 19.05 8.11 -4.37
CA LEU A 114 20.15 7.21 -4.71
C LEU A 114 20.15 6.80 -6.19
N PHE A 115 18.98 6.47 -6.74
CA PHE A 115 18.86 5.95 -8.10
C PHE A 115 18.61 7.02 -9.17
N TYR A 116 18.07 8.17 -8.80
CA TYR A 116 17.74 9.26 -9.72
C TYR A 116 18.48 10.55 -9.33
N LYS A 117 19.66 10.76 -9.92
CA LYS A 117 20.52 11.95 -9.64
C LYS A 117 19.85 13.30 -9.92
N SER A 118 18.78 13.32 -10.71
CA SER A 118 18.00 14.53 -11.00
C SER A 118 17.07 14.97 -9.87
N GLU A 119 16.80 14.09 -8.91
CA GLU A 119 15.94 14.42 -7.77
C GLU A 119 16.73 15.07 -6.64
N LYS A 120 16.11 16.04 -5.98
CA LYS A 120 16.67 16.73 -4.81
C LYS A 120 15.63 16.74 -3.70
N ALA A 121 16.04 16.41 -2.49
CA ALA A 121 15.19 16.57 -1.33
C ALA A 121 15.11 18.07 -0.98
N SER A 122 13.91 18.65 -1.00
CA SER A 122 13.70 19.99 -0.46
C SER A 122 13.68 19.93 1.07
N LYS A 123 14.01 21.07 1.72
CA LYS A 123 13.89 21.17 3.19
C LYS A 123 12.45 20.93 3.65
N GLY A 124 11.46 21.40 2.88
CA GLY A 124 10.04 21.17 3.15
C GLY A 124 9.69 19.68 3.14
N LEU A 125 10.22 18.92 2.17
CA LEU A 125 10.03 17.47 2.10
C LEU A 125 10.59 16.76 3.35
N ILE A 126 11.82 17.10 3.77
CA ILE A 126 12.45 16.45 4.92
C ILE A 126 11.69 16.77 6.21
N TYR A 127 11.50 18.06 6.53
CA TYR A 127 10.83 18.45 7.77
C TYR A 127 9.34 18.07 7.77
N GLY A 128 8.66 18.17 6.63
CA GLY A 128 7.27 17.75 6.48
C GLY A 128 7.10 16.26 6.71
N SER A 129 7.97 15.42 6.14
CA SER A 129 7.94 13.97 6.35
C SER A 129 8.22 13.58 7.80
N LEU A 130 9.18 14.24 8.46
CA LEU A 130 9.47 14.01 9.88
C LEU A 130 8.28 14.40 10.77
N LEU A 131 7.66 15.55 10.50
CA LEU A 131 6.47 15.99 11.22
C LEU A 131 5.29 15.05 11.01
N ALA A 132 5.06 14.59 9.77
CA ALA A 132 4.03 13.62 9.47
C ALA A 132 4.27 12.29 10.20
N LEU A 133 5.51 11.78 10.19
CA LEU A 133 5.86 10.53 10.89
C LEU A 133 5.69 10.66 12.41
N MET A 134 6.03 11.80 13.02
CA MET A 134 5.74 12.08 14.42
C MET A 134 4.22 12.02 14.68
N GLY A 135 3.42 12.64 13.82
CA GLY A 135 1.96 12.61 13.89
C GLY A 135 1.39 11.19 13.80
N VAL A 136 1.95 10.35 12.92
CA VAL A 136 1.62 8.92 12.82
C VAL A 136 1.87 8.23 14.17
N GLY A 137 3.03 8.47 14.79
CA GLY A 137 3.35 7.93 16.11
C GLY A 137 2.33 8.33 17.18
N LEU A 138 1.92 9.61 17.22
CA LEU A 138 0.92 10.10 18.17
C LEU A 138 -0.45 9.42 17.97
N ILE A 139 -0.90 9.21 16.73
CA ILE A 139 -2.16 8.49 16.45
C ILE A 139 -2.05 7.04 16.86
N VAL A 140 -1.01 6.34 16.41
CA VAL A 140 -0.87 4.90 16.57
C VAL A 140 -0.71 4.51 18.04
N PHE A 141 0.09 5.27 18.79
CA PHE A 141 0.29 4.99 20.22
C PHE A 141 -0.80 5.59 21.12
N ASN A 142 -1.58 6.55 20.63
CA ASN A 142 -2.77 7.12 21.25
C ASN A 142 -2.64 7.34 22.78
N GLY A 143 -1.47 7.83 23.22
CA GLY A 143 -1.17 8.09 24.63
C GLY A 143 -0.74 6.87 25.47
N SER A 144 -0.82 5.67 24.92
CA SER A 144 -0.28 4.45 25.54
C SER A 144 0.95 3.98 24.76
N PHE A 145 2.15 4.33 25.23
CA PHE A 145 3.42 3.88 24.63
C PHE A 145 3.70 2.39 24.88
N VAL A 146 2.72 1.53 24.66
CA VAL A 146 2.92 0.09 24.75
C VAL A 146 3.33 -0.44 23.36
N LEU A 147 4.58 -0.23 23.00
CA LEU A 147 5.22 -0.97 21.92
C LEU A 147 5.32 -2.44 22.32
N LYS A 148 4.37 -3.25 21.85
CA LYS A 148 4.56 -4.71 21.87
C LYS A 148 5.54 -5.03 20.73
N ILE A 149 6.84 -5.00 21.05
CA ILE A 149 7.90 -5.32 20.10
C ILE A 149 7.69 -6.77 19.65
N SER A 150 7.49 -6.96 18.36
CA SER A 150 7.48 -8.25 17.70
C SER A 150 8.62 -8.25 16.67
N PRO A 151 9.85 -8.67 17.03
CA PRO A 151 11.01 -8.49 16.15
C PRO A 151 10.80 -9.04 14.73
N ILE A 152 10.16 -10.21 14.63
CA ILE A 152 9.86 -10.82 13.33
C ILE A 152 8.76 -10.03 12.59
N GLY A 153 7.67 -9.66 13.28
CA GLY A 153 6.58 -8.89 12.69
C GLY A 153 7.03 -7.51 12.24
N ASP A 154 7.86 -6.83 13.03
CA ASP A 154 8.39 -5.50 12.75
C ASP A 154 9.38 -5.55 11.57
N LEU A 155 10.24 -6.59 11.51
CA LEU A 155 11.15 -6.81 10.38
C LEU A 155 10.40 -7.12 9.08
N LEU A 156 9.38 -7.97 9.12
CA LEU A 156 8.53 -8.27 7.96
C LEU A 156 7.81 -7.01 7.46
N THR A 157 7.33 -6.18 8.37
CA THR A 157 6.68 -4.91 8.02
C THR A 157 7.66 -3.92 7.39
N LEU A 158 8.88 -3.82 7.92
CA LEU A 158 9.93 -2.98 7.32
C LEU A 158 10.30 -3.48 5.92
N LEU A 159 10.38 -4.80 5.73
CA LEU A 159 10.60 -5.41 4.42
C LEU A 159 9.45 -5.09 3.45
N ALA A 160 8.19 -5.09 3.92
CA ALA A 160 7.05 -4.66 3.13
C ALA A 160 7.18 -3.18 2.72
N ALA A 161 7.50 -2.28 3.66
CA ALA A 161 7.70 -0.86 3.37
C ALA A 161 8.82 -0.61 2.35
N LEU A 162 9.94 -1.32 2.49
CA LEU A 162 11.04 -1.28 1.53
C LEU A 162 10.64 -1.83 0.15
N SER A 163 9.88 -2.92 0.14
CA SER A 163 9.32 -3.51 -1.09
C SER A 163 8.46 -2.50 -1.83
N TRP A 164 7.56 -1.81 -1.14
CA TRP A 164 6.74 -0.74 -1.71
C TRP A 164 7.56 0.42 -2.29
N ALA A 165 8.65 0.77 -1.63
CA ALA A 165 9.55 1.81 -2.13
C ALA A 165 10.20 1.39 -3.47
N PHE A 166 10.70 0.14 -3.59
CA PHE A 166 11.20 -0.38 -4.87
C PHE A 166 10.13 -0.44 -5.95
N TYR A 167 8.93 -0.92 -5.62
CA TYR A 167 7.78 -0.90 -6.52
C TYR A 167 7.53 0.51 -7.09
N SER A 168 7.51 1.52 -6.23
CA SER A 168 7.29 2.91 -6.63
C SER A 168 8.33 3.41 -7.65
N LEU A 169 9.61 3.02 -7.50
CA LEU A 169 10.67 3.35 -8.45
C LEU A 169 10.51 2.60 -9.79
N ILE A 170 10.08 1.34 -9.74
CA ILE A 170 9.80 0.54 -10.94
C ILE A 170 8.66 1.17 -11.74
N ILE A 171 7.57 1.56 -11.06
CA ILE A 171 6.46 2.27 -11.73
C ILE A 171 6.93 3.57 -12.36
N LYS A 172 7.75 4.37 -11.68
CA LYS A 172 8.36 5.58 -12.25
C LYS A 172 9.11 5.29 -13.54
N LYS A 173 9.91 4.22 -13.56
CA LYS A 173 10.68 3.80 -14.74
C LYS A 173 9.79 3.36 -15.90
N MET A 174 8.70 2.66 -15.62
CA MET A 174 7.80 2.10 -16.63
C MET A 174 6.73 3.09 -17.12
N ALA A 175 6.32 4.04 -16.29
CA ALA A 175 5.20 4.96 -16.57
C ALA A 175 5.38 5.84 -17.83
N GLY A 176 6.63 6.09 -18.25
CA GLY A 176 6.95 6.81 -19.49
C GLY A 176 6.91 5.93 -20.76
N ARG A 177 6.92 4.59 -20.61
CA ARG A 177 7.09 3.64 -21.72
C ARG A 177 5.80 2.91 -22.08
N TYR A 178 4.91 2.70 -21.09
CA TYR A 178 3.71 1.88 -21.22
C TYR A 178 2.48 2.57 -20.61
N PRO A 179 1.27 2.26 -21.09
CA PRO A 179 0.03 2.72 -20.46
C PRO A 179 -0.10 2.19 -19.03
N THR A 180 -0.62 3.02 -18.12
CA THR A 180 -0.76 2.67 -16.70
C THR A 180 -1.57 1.40 -16.48
N ILE A 181 -2.68 1.22 -17.21
CA ILE A 181 -3.52 0.01 -17.11
C ILE A 181 -2.74 -1.24 -17.52
N PHE A 182 -1.90 -1.17 -18.56
CA PHE A 182 -1.04 -2.27 -18.98
C PHE A 182 -0.03 -2.63 -17.89
N ILE A 183 0.66 -1.63 -17.32
CA ILE A 183 1.62 -1.83 -16.22
C ILE A 183 0.91 -2.51 -15.05
N THR A 184 -0.23 -1.98 -14.61
CA THR A 184 -0.99 -2.50 -13.46
C THR A 184 -1.45 -3.96 -13.69
N ARG A 185 -1.92 -4.26 -14.92
CA ARG A 185 -2.27 -5.63 -15.29
C ARG A 185 -1.09 -6.59 -15.17
N LYS A 186 0.10 -6.17 -15.63
CA LYS A 186 1.33 -6.98 -15.54
C LYS A 186 1.77 -7.17 -14.08
N ILE A 187 1.61 -6.15 -13.23
CA ILE A 187 1.88 -6.23 -11.78
C ILE A 187 0.97 -7.30 -11.14
N PHE A 188 -0.33 -7.29 -11.44
CA PHE A 188 -1.24 -8.31 -10.93
C PHE A 188 -0.88 -9.70 -11.45
N PHE A 189 -0.61 -9.85 -12.74
CA PHE A 189 -0.23 -11.12 -13.35
C PHE A 189 1.03 -11.71 -12.69
N TYR A 190 2.11 -10.93 -12.62
CA TYR A 190 3.34 -11.40 -12.03
C TYR A 190 3.24 -11.55 -10.50
N GLY A 191 2.45 -10.73 -9.82
CA GLY A 191 2.15 -10.92 -8.40
C GLY A 191 1.51 -12.28 -8.15
N VAL A 192 0.48 -12.64 -8.92
CA VAL A 192 -0.16 -13.96 -8.84
C VAL A 192 0.82 -15.09 -9.16
N LEU A 193 1.62 -14.94 -10.21
CA LEU A 193 2.57 -15.98 -10.62
C LEU A 193 3.66 -16.20 -9.57
N THR A 194 4.19 -15.13 -8.98
CA THR A 194 5.32 -15.19 -8.05
C THR A 194 4.93 -15.57 -6.62
N ILE A 195 3.65 -15.59 -6.26
CA ILE A 195 3.20 -16.14 -4.97
C ILE A 195 2.99 -17.66 -5.03
N LEU A 196 2.81 -18.25 -6.22
CA LEU A 196 2.53 -19.68 -6.35
C LEU A 196 3.53 -20.60 -5.62
N PRO A 197 4.85 -20.32 -5.62
CA PRO A 197 5.80 -21.14 -4.86
C PRO A 197 5.52 -21.22 -3.36
N ALA A 198 4.86 -20.19 -2.77
CA ALA A 198 4.50 -20.24 -1.36
C ALA A 198 3.49 -21.36 -1.03
N PHE A 199 2.69 -21.78 -2.01
CA PHE A 199 1.74 -22.89 -1.86
C PHE A 199 2.40 -24.28 -1.92
N LEU A 200 3.69 -24.36 -2.24
CA LEU A 200 4.44 -25.62 -2.07
C LEU A 200 4.70 -25.93 -0.59
N LEU A 201 4.84 -24.85 0.23
CA LEU A 201 5.06 -24.99 1.68
C LEU A 201 3.73 -25.07 2.44
N HIS A 202 2.74 -24.30 2.01
CA HIS A 202 1.40 -24.24 2.60
C HIS A 202 0.39 -24.40 1.46
N PRO A 203 -0.05 -25.62 1.15
CA PRO A 203 -0.96 -25.87 0.04
C PRO A 203 -2.23 -25.04 0.10
N LEU A 204 -2.72 -24.63 -1.07
CA LEU A 204 -3.98 -23.92 -1.18
C LEU A 204 -5.13 -24.89 -0.85
N HIS A 205 -5.86 -24.60 0.20
CA HIS A 205 -7.05 -25.36 0.61
C HIS A 205 -8.29 -24.46 0.54
N PRO A 206 -8.90 -24.29 -0.65
CA PRO A 206 -10.07 -23.44 -0.78
C PRO A 206 -11.26 -24.08 -0.05
N ASP A 207 -11.50 -23.64 1.18
CA ASP A 207 -12.74 -23.96 1.88
C ASP A 207 -13.85 -23.05 1.35
N THR A 208 -14.68 -23.62 0.47
CA THR A 208 -15.81 -22.91 -0.14
C THR A 208 -16.83 -22.45 0.89
N ALA A 209 -16.99 -23.17 2.01
CA ALA A 209 -17.89 -22.76 3.08
C ALA A 209 -17.39 -21.50 3.80
N VAL A 210 -16.08 -21.40 4.01
CA VAL A 210 -15.44 -20.19 4.57
C VAL A 210 -15.50 -19.03 3.57
N LEU A 211 -15.15 -19.28 2.30
CA LEU A 211 -15.13 -18.22 1.28
C LEU A 211 -16.51 -17.60 1.01
N LEU A 212 -17.58 -18.38 1.16
CA LEU A 212 -18.96 -17.91 0.96
C LEU A 212 -19.57 -17.25 2.21
N GLN A 213 -18.89 -17.24 3.35
CA GLN A 213 -19.37 -16.48 4.51
C GLN A 213 -19.47 -14.99 4.15
N PRO A 214 -20.57 -14.30 4.46
CA PRO A 214 -20.77 -12.91 4.07
C PRO A 214 -19.64 -11.99 4.52
N ALA A 215 -19.10 -12.17 5.73
CA ALA A 215 -17.98 -11.39 6.25
C ALA A 215 -16.70 -11.61 5.43
N VAL A 216 -16.40 -12.86 5.04
CA VAL A 216 -15.21 -13.19 4.23
C VAL A 216 -15.37 -12.65 2.81
N LEU A 217 -16.50 -12.95 2.18
CA LEU A 217 -16.78 -12.54 0.80
C LEU A 217 -16.75 -11.01 0.64
N PHE A 218 -17.41 -10.27 1.54
CA PHE A 218 -17.43 -8.82 1.50
C PHE A 218 -16.01 -8.23 1.63
N ASN A 219 -15.24 -8.67 2.64
CA ASN A 219 -13.89 -8.17 2.85
C ASN A 219 -12.95 -8.56 1.70
N LEU A 220 -13.09 -9.78 1.15
CA LEU A 220 -12.27 -10.22 0.01
C LEU A 220 -12.57 -9.41 -1.26
N LEU A 221 -13.86 -9.17 -1.56
CA LEU A 221 -14.26 -8.33 -2.69
C LEU A 221 -13.83 -6.88 -2.51
N PHE A 222 -13.94 -6.33 -1.30
CA PHE A 222 -13.42 -5.00 -0.97
C PHE A 222 -11.91 -4.91 -1.26
N LEU A 223 -11.13 -5.87 -0.78
CA LEU A 223 -9.69 -5.92 -1.02
C LEU A 223 -9.34 -6.12 -2.49
N ALA A 224 -10.08 -6.97 -3.21
CA ALA A 224 -9.79 -7.30 -4.60
C ALA A 224 -10.21 -6.19 -5.57
N VAL A 225 -11.45 -5.70 -5.47
CA VAL A 225 -12.01 -4.76 -6.45
C VAL A 225 -11.64 -3.32 -6.08
N LEU A 226 -11.96 -2.89 -4.87
CA LEU A 226 -11.76 -1.50 -4.50
C LEU A 226 -10.30 -1.21 -4.17
N ALA A 227 -9.73 -1.93 -3.21
CA ALA A 227 -8.38 -1.65 -2.72
C ALA A 227 -7.25 -2.13 -3.67
N SER A 228 -7.48 -3.17 -4.48
CA SER A 228 -6.50 -3.62 -5.48
C SER A 228 -6.84 -3.07 -6.87
N LEU A 229 -7.86 -3.56 -7.55
CA LEU A 229 -8.11 -3.21 -8.96
C LEU A 229 -8.19 -1.69 -9.17
N ILE A 230 -9.06 -1.02 -8.45
CA ILE A 230 -9.28 0.43 -8.61
C ILE A 230 -8.10 1.23 -8.05
N CYS A 231 -7.74 1.00 -6.79
CA CYS A 231 -6.72 1.80 -6.13
C CYS A 231 -5.32 1.65 -6.74
N TYR A 232 -4.91 0.47 -7.22
CA TYR A 232 -3.63 0.32 -7.90
C TYR A 232 -3.57 1.08 -9.23
N VAL A 233 -4.65 1.07 -10.01
CA VAL A 233 -4.72 1.87 -11.24
C VAL A 233 -4.62 3.35 -10.91
N LEU A 234 -5.42 3.82 -9.94
CA LEU A 234 -5.42 5.22 -9.51
C LEU A 234 -4.06 5.63 -8.93
N TRP A 235 -3.46 4.81 -8.07
CA TRP A 235 -2.16 5.08 -7.48
C TRP A 235 -1.03 5.15 -8.53
N ASN A 236 -1.03 4.25 -9.50
CA ASN A 236 -0.06 4.30 -10.59
C ASN A 236 -0.23 5.53 -11.48
N VAL A 237 -1.46 6.05 -11.63
CA VAL A 237 -1.71 7.35 -12.25
C VAL A 237 -1.12 8.48 -11.38
N VAL A 238 -1.35 8.44 -10.08
CA VAL A 238 -0.80 9.44 -9.13
C VAL A 238 0.72 9.43 -9.16
N LEU A 239 1.38 8.27 -9.10
CA LEU A 239 2.83 8.12 -9.21
C LEU A 239 3.37 8.72 -10.52
N LYS A 240 2.66 8.52 -11.63
CA LYS A 240 3.02 9.06 -12.94
C LYS A 240 2.90 10.58 -13.00
N GLN A 241 1.87 11.17 -12.39
CA GLN A 241 1.51 12.57 -12.53
C GLN A 241 2.17 13.48 -11.48
N LEU A 242 2.20 13.05 -10.21
CA LEU A 242 2.79 13.82 -9.11
C LEU A 242 4.26 13.48 -8.88
N GLY A 243 4.73 12.36 -9.42
CA GLY A 243 6.04 11.81 -9.12
C GLY A 243 6.06 10.97 -7.86
N THR A 244 7.06 10.10 -7.77
CA THR A 244 7.13 9.02 -6.77
C THR A 244 7.24 9.55 -5.35
N VAL A 245 8.10 10.55 -5.14
CA VAL A 245 8.38 11.10 -3.79
C VAL A 245 7.15 11.82 -3.24
N ARG A 246 6.51 12.70 -4.05
CA ARG A 246 5.30 13.42 -3.62
C ARG A 246 4.14 12.47 -3.37
N ALA A 247 3.87 11.57 -4.33
CA ALA A 247 2.79 10.59 -4.18
C ALA A 247 2.95 9.78 -2.90
N SER A 248 4.16 9.33 -2.57
CA SER A 248 4.41 8.52 -1.37
C SER A 248 4.07 9.25 -0.07
N ASN A 249 4.19 10.58 0.01
CA ASN A 249 3.87 11.35 1.23
C ASN A 249 2.40 11.19 1.66
N TYR A 250 1.48 10.91 0.72
CA TYR A 250 0.07 10.67 1.07
C TYR A 250 -0.13 9.42 1.93
N ILE A 251 0.82 8.46 1.91
CA ILE A 251 0.76 7.24 2.74
C ILE A 251 0.73 7.58 4.25
N TYR A 252 1.32 8.71 4.66
CA TYR A 252 1.22 9.18 6.05
C TYR A 252 -0.22 9.43 6.51
N LEU A 253 -1.17 9.61 5.59
CA LEU A 253 -2.59 9.78 5.92
C LEU A 253 -3.29 8.45 6.28
N ASN A 254 -2.69 7.28 6.01
CA ASN A 254 -3.29 5.97 6.33
C ASN A 254 -3.77 5.87 7.78
N PRO A 255 -2.94 6.15 8.82
CA PRO A 255 -3.37 6.05 10.21
C PRO A 255 -4.49 7.02 10.56
N LEU A 256 -4.55 8.19 9.91
CA LEU A 256 -5.64 9.14 10.10
C LEU A 256 -6.97 8.54 9.66
N PHE A 257 -7.03 7.92 8.48
CA PHE A 257 -8.24 7.28 7.98
C PHE A 257 -8.59 6.02 8.77
N THR A 258 -7.60 5.24 9.20
CA THR A 258 -7.80 4.09 10.09
C THR A 258 -8.41 4.55 11.42
N MET A 259 -7.91 5.63 12.02
CA MET A 259 -8.44 6.22 13.27
C MET A 259 -9.92 6.65 13.10
N ILE A 260 -10.24 7.34 12.00
CA ILE A 260 -11.61 7.77 11.71
C ILE A 260 -12.53 6.54 11.56
N ALA A 261 -12.08 5.51 10.87
CA ALA A 261 -12.85 4.30 10.68
C ALA A 261 -13.05 3.53 12.00
N SER A 262 -12.02 3.43 12.84
CA SER A 262 -12.13 2.81 14.17
C SER A 262 -13.13 3.57 15.06
N PHE A 263 -13.13 4.90 15.01
CA PHE A 263 -14.12 5.72 15.73
C PHE A 263 -15.55 5.44 15.24
N LEU A 264 -15.77 5.39 13.91
CA LEU A 264 -17.10 5.25 13.34
C LEU A 264 -17.66 3.82 13.39
N ILE A 265 -16.79 2.80 13.35
CA ILE A 265 -17.19 1.39 13.21
C ILE A 265 -17.05 0.63 14.53
N LEU A 266 -16.01 0.95 15.32
CA LEU A 266 -15.66 0.24 16.53
C LEU A 266 -15.94 1.03 17.80
N ASP A 267 -16.57 2.22 17.69
CA ASP A 267 -16.84 3.15 18.81
C ASP A 267 -15.58 3.48 19.65
N GLU A 268 -14.39 3.45 19.04
CA GLU A 268 -13.14 3.80 19.70
C GLU A 268 -13.07 5.31 19.98
N LYS A 269 -12.64 5.69 21.19
CA LYS A 269 -12.54 7.11 21.56
C LYS A 269 -11.33 7.77 20.91
N ILE A 270 -11.56 8.90 20.22
CA ILE A 270 -10.48 9.76 19.73
C ILE A 270 -9.96 10.61 20.90
N THR A 271 -8.69 10.46 21.23
CA THR A 271 -8.04 11.25 22.29
C THR A 271 -7.50 12.58 21.76
N LEU A 272 -7.22 13.52 22.67
CA LEU A 272 -6.56 14.78 22.30
C LEU A 272 -5.15 14.54 21.69
N VAL A 273 -4.47 13.49 22.14
CA VAL A 273 -3.15 13.09 21.57
C VAL A 273 -3.31 12.67 20.11
N ALA A 274 -4.33 11.86 19.80
CA ALA A 274 -4.61 11.43 18.43
C ALA A 274 -5.03 12.60 17.53
N LEU A 275 -5.80 13.57 18.06
CA LEU A 275 -6.13 14.81 17.32
C LEU A 275 -4.89 15.67 17.04
N GLY A 276 -3.99 15.80 18.01
CA GLY A 276 -2.68 16.46 17.80
C GLY A 276 -1.85 15.74 16.73
N GLY A 277 -1.84 14.39 16.75
CA GLY A 277 -1.20 13.57 15.74
C GLY A 277 -1.80 13.80 14.34
N ALA A 278 -3.13 13.85 14.23
CA ALA A 278 -3.82 14.15 12.97
C ALA A 278 -3.42 15.52 12.40
N ALA A 279 -3.36 16.54 13.25
CA ALA A 279 -2.89 17.87 12.86
C ALA A 279 -1.44 17.85 12.36
N CYS A 280 -0.54 17.14 13.07
CA CYS A 280 0.86 16.96 12.63
C CYS A 280 0.97 16.27 11.27
N ILE A 281 0.17 15.23 11.01
CA ILE A 281 0.16 14.53 9.71
C ILE A 281 -0.26 15.49 8.60
N VAL A 282 -1.40 16.15 8.76
CA VAL A 282 -1.94 17.05 7.73
C VAL A 282 -0.96 18.21 7.45
N CYS A 283 -0.43 18.85 8.49
CA CYS A 283 0.56 19.92 8.36
C CYS A 283 1.86 19.39 7.72
N GLY A 284 2.32 18.20 8.12
CA GLY A 284 3.53 17.57 7.59
C GLY A 284 3.43 17.24 6.10
N VAL A 285 2.32 16.59 5.69
CA VAL A 285 2.06 16.29 4.28
C VAL A 285 1.94 17.58 3.46
N TYR A 286 1.21 18.57 3.95
CA TYR A 286 1.08 19.88 3.29
C TYR A 286 2.45 20.56 3.13
N TRP A 287 3.30 20.51 4.16
CA TRP A 287 4.65 21.12 4.13
C TRP A 287 5.59 20.39 3.19
N ALA A 288 5.51 19.07 3.14
CA ALA A 288 6.28 18.25 2.21
C ALA A 288 5.90 18.51 0.73
N GLU A 289 4.67 18.95 0.45
CA GLU A 289 4.19 19.30 -0.88
C GLU A 289 4.61 20.70 -1.35
N LYS A 290 4.90 21.62 -0.43
CA LYS A 290 5.42 22.97 -0.80
C LYS A 290 6.80 22.84 -1.42
N LYS A 291 6.97 23.50 -2.58
CA LYS A 291 8.25 23.60 -3.29
C LYS A 291 9.27 24.45 -2.52
#